data_ed062dfa729650257b4715c9206df150
#
_entry.id   ed062dfa729650257b4715c9206df150
#
_cell.length_a   1.000
_cell.length_b   1.000
_cell.length_c   1.000
_cell.angle_alpha   90.00
_cell.angle_beta   90.00
_cell.angle_gamma   90.00
#
_symmetry.space_group_name_H-M   'P 1'
#
loop_
_entity.id
_entity.type
_entity.pdbx_description
1 polymer ?
#
loop_
_entity_poly.entity_id
_entity_poly.type
_entity_poly.pdbx_seq_one_letter_code
_entity_poly.pdbx_strand_id
1 'polypeptide(L)'
;MMATRAALAASILCTSVLGPSTAWAWGREGHRIVALIAADRLTPATRAGVADLLGPDVRGAMEGASTWADEIRGERPQTQRWHFVDIEISVDGYDPARDCPDADCVVAQIRKDEHLVADTRLARPVRAEALRFLIHFIGDVHQPLHCADHHDRGGNAVRVFIGGKETNLHAVWDTMVVAALGDDPAAVSAHLEARITPRQAHAWSHGGPADWANESFVIAKRAIYGPLRVADGTAEPIQLPDDYAVRERPLAAGQLEKAGVRLAMVLNTALSTPPNAAASPADATETSARAASGPAGASVTFAGAAAPSAADRDAITPAAAASYIGQTVTVRGTVSDIHTTNSGVTFIDMGGRYPQNAFTAVIFAENAAQFPDVGSLDGRTVEINGRVRLYRGKPEIVLTSAQQLRPD
;
A
#
# COMPACT_ATOMS: atom_id res chain seq x y z
N MET A 1 84.26 -7.22 -5.22
CA MET A 1 82.99 -7.92 -4.90
C MET A 1 82.00 -6.91 -4.41
N MET A 2 81.15 -6.38 -5.30
CA MET A 2 80.04 -5.49 -4.98
C MET A 2 78.75 -6.23 -5.21
N ALA A 3 78.00 -6.44 -4.13
CA ALA A 3 76.69 -7.09 -4.15
C ALA A 3 75.58 -6.08 -4.37
N THR A 4 74.91 -6.12 -5.51
CA THR A 4 73.75 -5.35 -5.89
C THR A 4 72.48 -5.93 -5.23
N ARG A 5 71.84 -5.19 -4.36
CA ARG A 5 70.51 -5.52 -3.81
C ARG A 5 69.43 -5.01 -4.74
N ALA A 6 68.68 -5.91 -5.36
CA ALA A 6 67.51 -5.59 -6.09
C ALA A 6 66.32 -5.44 -5.09
N ALA A 7 65.70 -4.27 -5.08
CA ALA A 7 64.46 -4.03 -4.33
C ALA A 7 63.24 -4.42 -5.19
N LEU A 8 62.47 -5.39 -4.74
CA LEU A 8 61.19 -5.76 -5.31
C LEU A 8 60.14 -4.78 -4.81
N ALA A 9 59.62 -3.96 -5.66
CA ALA A 9 58.44 -3.12 -5.36
C ALA A 9 57.17 -3.95 -5.60
N ALA A 10 56.47 -4.32 -4.53
CA ALA A 10 55.18 -4.96 -4.61
C ALA A 10 54.10 -3.90 -4.81
N SER A 11 53.55 -3.82 -6.02
CA SER A 11 52.38 -2.99 -6.33
C SER A 11 51.14 -3.67 -5.78
N ILE A 12 50.56 -3.13 -4.71
CA ILE A 12 49.27 -3.53 -4.20
C ILE A 12 48.19 -2.93 -5.12
N LEU A 13 47.63 -3.77 -5.98
CA LEU A 13 46.41 -3.43 -6.73
C LEU A 13 45.24 -3.39 -5.75
N CYS A 14 44.83 -2.19 -5.34
CA CYS A 14 43.61 -1.99 -4.58
C CYS A 14 42.41 -2.11 -5.53
N THR A 15 41.89 -3.31 -5.68
CA THR A 15 40.60 -3.53 -6.37
C THR A 15 39.50 -3.03 -5.45
N SER A 16 39.03 -1.81 -5.74
CA SER A 16 37.79 -1.28 -5.16
C SER A 16 36.64 -2.18 -5.61
N VAL A 17 36.21 -3.07 -4.73
CA VAL A 17 34.95 -3.79 -4.90
C VAL A 17 33.85 -2.75 -4.73
N LEU A 18 33.33 -2.23 -5.85
CA LEU A 18 32.07 -1.48 -5.88
C LEU A 18 30.99 -2.49 -5.47
N GLY A 19 30.59 -2.45 -4.19
CA GLY A 19 29.40 -3.15 -3.74
C GLY A 19 28.19 -2.68 -4.55
N PRO A 20 27.17 -3.54 -4.71
CA PRO A 20 25.95 -3.15 -5.40
C PRO A 20 25.39 -1.90 -4.71
N SER A 21 25.33 -0.77 -5.43
CA SER A 21 24.59 0.40 -4.99
C SER A 21 23.13 -0.02 -4.86
N THR A 22 22.65 -0.14 -3.62
CA THR A 22 21.22 -0.32 -3.35
C THR A 22 20.52 0.93 -3.86
N ALA A 23 19.79 0.81 -4.96
CA ALA A 23 18.94 1.87 -5.45
C ALA A 23 17.86 2.13 -4.38
N TRP A 24 17.77 3.35 -3.92
CA TRP A 24 16.81 3.85 -2.95
C TRP A 24 15.74 4.60 -3.71
N ALA A 25 14.49 4.19 -3.60
CA ALA A 25 13.37 4.87 -4.22
C ALA A 25 13.28 6.33 -3.78
N TRP A 26 13.11 7.29 -4.69
CA TRP A 26 13.16 8.74 -4.42
C TRP A 26 14.34 9.20 -3.55
N GLY A 27 15.31 8.34 -3.26
CA GLY A 27 16.32 8.56 -2.24
C GLY A 27 15.71 8.91 -0.87
N ARG A 28 16.54 9.01 0.16
CA ARG A 28 16.07 9.39 1.51
C ARG A 28 15.31 10.72 1.52
N GLU A 29 15.78 11.68 0.74
CA GLU A 29 15.27 13.06 0.77
C GLU A 29 13.89 13.17 0.14
N GLY A 30 13.61 12.46 -0.95
CA GLY A 30 12.29 12.47 -1.58
C GLY A 30 11.21 11.85 -0.69
N HIS A 31 11.48 10.72 -0.02
CA HIS A 31 10.56 10.14 0.95
C HIS A 31 10.28 11.07 2.14
N ARG A 32 11.31 11.76 2.64
CA ARG A 32 11.15 12.74 3.71
C ARG A 32 10.25 13.90 3.27
N ILE A 33 10.45 14.42 2.05
CA ILE A 33 9.60 15.48 1.48
C ILE A 33 8.14 15.03 1.40
N VAL A 34 7.87 13.83 0.89
CA VAL A 34 6.50 13.27 0.79
C VAL A 34 5.85 13.17 2.17
N ALA A 35 6.57 12.62 3.16
CA ALA A 35 6.07 12.47 4.52
C ALA A 35 5.76 13.81 5.18
N LEU A 36 6.60 14.81 4.97
CA LEU A 36 6.43 16.16 5.51
C LEU A 36 5.23 16.88 4.91
N ILE A 37 5.05 16.84 3.57
CA ILE A 37 3.87 17.38 2.90
C ILE A 37 2.60 16.70 3.45
N ALA A 38 2.62 15.38 3.60
CA ALA A 38 1.46 14.65 4.12
C ALA A 38 1.17 15.02 5.58
N ALA A 39 2.19 15.12 6.44
CA ALA A 39 2.03 15.47 7.83
C ALA A 39 1.34 16.83 8.02
N ASP A 40 1.63 17.80 7.16
CA ASP A 40 1.05 19.14 7.23
C ASP A 40 -0.44 19.15 6.82
N ARG A 41 -0.92 18.10 6.13
CA ARG A 41 -2.31 17.93 5.63
C ARG A 41 -3.18 16.98 6.46
N LEU A 42 -2.67 16.45 7.56
CA LEU A 42 -3.43 15.54 8.42
C LEU A 42 -4.52 16.28 9.19
N THR A 43 -5.71 15.67 9.30
CA THR A 43 -6.76 16.11 10.19
C THR A 43 -6.36 15.96 11.67
N PRO A 44 -6.98 16.67 12.61
CA PRO A 44 -6.70 16.49 14.04
C PRO A 44 -6.89 15.03 14.51
N ALA A 45 -7.92 14.33 14.03
CA ALA A 45 -8.16 12.92 14.36
C ALA A 45 -7.03 12.02 13.84
N THR A 46 -6.61 12.24 12.60
CA THR A 46 -5.51 11.49 11.98
C THR A 46 -4.19 11.76 12.69
N ARG A 47 -3.91 13.01 13.07
CA ARG A 47 -2.73 13.36 13.88
C ARG A 47 -2.71 12.59 15.20
N ALA A 48 -3.84 12.48 15.87
CA ALA A 48 -3.95 11.68 17.11
C ALA A 48 -3.69 10.18 16.83
N GLY A 49 -4.23 9.63 15.74
CA GLY A 49 -3.98 8.25 15.34
C GLY A 49 -2.52 7.96 14.99
N VAL A 50 -1.86 8.87 14.25
CA VAL A 50 -0.42 8.76 13.94
C VAL A 50 0.41 8.90 15.22
N ALA A 51 0.06 9.84 16.12
CA ALA A 51 0.73 10.01 17.39
C ALA A 51 0.65 8.76 18.27
N ASP A 52 -0.51 8.10 18.28
CA ASP A 52 -0.68 6.82 18.98
C ASP A 52 0.24 5.75 18.40
N LEU A 53 0.37 5.64 17.08
CA LEU A 53 1.13 4.57 16.42
C LEU A 53 2.64 4.83 16.40
N LEU A 54 3.08 6.06 16.10
CA LEU A 54 4.49 6.39 15.84
C LEU A 54 5.13 7.29 16.91
N GLY A 55 4.31 7.96 17.74
CA GLY A 55 4.81 8.87 18.79
C GLY A 55 4.30 10.30 18.64
N PRO A 56 4.42 11.12 19.70
CA PRO A 56 3.73 12.41 19.82
C PRO A 56 4.23 13.50 18.86
N ASP A 57 5.48 13.44 18.44
CA ASP A 57 6.00 14.33 17.38
C ASP A 57 5.60 13.74 16.01
N VAL A 58 4.36 13.99 15.61
CA VAL A 58 3.79 13.43 14.37
C VAL A 58 4.61 13.76 13.14
N ARG A 59 5.09 15.00 13.01
CA ARG A 59 5.83 15.43 11.83
C ARG A 59 7.20 14.75 11.75
N GLY A 60 7.97 14.76 12.85
CA GLY A 60 9.27 14.10 12.92
C GLY A 60 9.15 12.57 12.87
N ALA A 61 8.09 11.99 13.48
CA ALA A 61 7.84 10.56 13.44
C ALA A 61 7.50 10.06 12.02
N MET A 62 6.71 10.80 11.24
CA MET A 62 6.42 10.46 9.84
C MET A 62 7.66 10.62 8.96
N GLU A 63 8.41 11.70 9.16
CA GLU A 63 9.68 11.92 8.46
C GLU A 63 10.67 10.77 8.72
N GLY A 64 10.87 10.38 9.99
CA GLY A 64 11.73 9.25 10.36
C GLY A 64 11.23 7.90 9.85
N ALA A 65 9.91 7.70 9.80
CA ALA A 65 9.32 6.46 9.30
C ALA A 65 9.45 6.32 7.77
N SER A 66 9.62 7.43 7.05
CA SER A 66 9.58 7.45 5.58
C SER A 66 10.71 6.67 4.90
N THR A 67 11.83 6.44 5.58
CA THR A 67 12.98 5.69 5.06
C THR A 67 13.12 4.28 5.63
N TRP A 68 12.30 3.96 6.64
CA TRP A 68 12.43 2.71 7.38
C TRP A 68 12.27 1.46 6.53
N ALA A 69 11.36 1.45 5.55
CA ALA A 69 11.13 0.28 4.70
C ALA A 69 12.38 -0.09 3.88
N ASP A 70 13.13 0.88 3.42
CA ASP A 70 14.42 0.66 2.75
C ASP A 70 15.49 0.15 3.72
N GLU A 71 15.52 0.68 4.93
CA GLU A 71 16.52 0.32 5.95
C GLU A 71 16.43 -1.15 6.34
N ILE A 72 15.21 -1.71 6.37
CA ILE A 72 14.98 -3.13 6.73
C ILE A 72 15.12 -4.12 5.58
N ARG A 73 15.32 -3.66 4.33
CA ARG A 73 15.40 -4.55 3.14
C ARG A 73 16.49 -5.62 3.26
N GLY A 74 17.62 -5.28 3.91
CA GLY A 74 18.69 -6.24 4.15
C GLY A 74 18.32 -7.34 5.13
N GLU A 75 17.49 -7.02 6.13
CA GLU A 75 17.02 -7.96 7.14
C GLU A 75 15.78 -8.74 6.70
N ARG A 76 14.98 -8.13 5.80
CA ARG A 76 13.72 -8.67 5.28
C ARG A 76 13.72 -8.73 3.74
N PRO A 77 14.51 -9.60 3.11
CA PRO A 77 14.69 -9.63 1.66
C PRO A 77 13.38 -9.88 0.89
N GLN A 78 12.39 -10.49 1.52
CA GLN A 78 11.05 -10.68 0.94
C GLN A 78 10.33 -9.36 0.66
N THR A 79 10.72 -8.24 1.30
CA THR A 79 10.10 -6.93 1.06
C THR A 79 10.65 -6.21 -0.18
N GLN A 80 11.69 -6.73 -0.81
CA GLN A 80 12.36 -6.05 -1.93
C GLN A 80 11.41 -5.72 -3.09
N ARG A 81 10.51 -6.64 -3.45
CA ARG A 81 9.56 -6.43 -4.54
C ARG A 81 8.39 -5.50 -4.17
N TRP A 82 8.21 -5.21 -2.90
CA TRP A 82 7.10 -4.37 -2.42
C TRP A 82 7.28 -2.88 -2.76
N HIS A 83 8.51 -2.48 -3.18
CA HIS A 83 8.87 -1.10 -3.47
C HIS A 83 8.54 -0.65 -4.90
N PHE A 84 8.18 -1.57 -5.80
CA PHE A 84 7.97 -1.26 -7.21
C PHE A 84 6.92 -2.16 -7.86
N VAL A 85 6.55 -1.82 -9.08
CA VAL A 85 5.77 -2.67 -9.99
C VAL A 85 6.35 -2.56 -11.39
N ASP A 86 6.81 -3.69 -11.93
CA ASP A 86 7.45 -3.76 -13.25
C ASP A 86 6.38 -3.79 -14.35
N ILE A 87 5.91 -2.62 -14.79
CA ILE A 87 5.01 -2.49 -15.94
C ILE A 87 5.88 -2.33 -17.18
N GLU A 88 5.86 -3.33 -18.05
CA GLU A 88 6.65 -3.32 -19.27
C GLU A 88 6.23 -2.16 -20.19
N ILE A 89 7.17 -1.36 -20.71
CA ILE A 89 6.89 -0.10 -21.41
C ILE A 89 6.16 -0.27 -22.75
N SER A 90 6.16 -1.46 -23.35
CA SER A 90 5.44 -1.74 -24.60
C SER A 90 3.92 -1.86 -24.40
N VAL A 91 3.44 -2.13 -23.18
CA VAL A 91 2.03 -2.30 -22.87
C VAL A 91 1.31 -0.97 -22.65
N ASP A 92 -0.04 -1.02 -22.54
CA ASP A 92 -0.86 0.18 -22.36
C ASP A 92 -1.00 0.63 -20.89
N GLY A 93 -0.62 -0.22 -19.91
CA GLY A 93 -0.71 0.10 -18.49
C GLY A 93 -0.69 -1.13 -17.59
N TYR A 94 -0.94 -0.88 -16.32
CA TYR A 94 -0.92 -1.86 -15.24
C TYR A 94 -2.00 -2.92 -15.38
N ASP A 95 -1.60 -4.18 -15.35
CA ASP A 95 -2.47 -5.34 -15.21
C ASP A 95 -2.01 -6.16 -13.99
N PRO A 96 -2.87 -6.30 -12.95
CA PRO A 96 -2.48 -7.00 -11.73
C PRO A 96 -2.10 -8.47 -11.92
N ALA A 97 -2.68 -9.15 -12.92
CA ALA A 97 -2.37 -10.54 -13.18
C ALA A 97 -0.98 -10.72 -13.82
N ARG A 98 -0.54 -9.74 -14.62
CA ARG A 98 0.77 -9.74 -15.27
C ARG A 98 1.85 -9.11 -14.39
N ASP A 99 1.58 -7.93 -13.80
CA ASP A 99 2.62 -7.06 -13.22
C ASP A 99 2.73 -7.22 -11.70
N CYS A 100 1.74 -7.84 -11.05
CA CYS A 100 1.71 -8.02 -9.60
C CYS A 100 1.23 -9.43 -9.21
N PRO A 101 1.89 -10.48 -9.72
CA PRO A 101 1.55 -11.84 -9.33
C PRO A 101 1.70 -11.99 -7.82
N ASP A 102 0.84 -12.80 -7.20
CA ASP A 102 0.85 -13.09 -5.76
C ASP A 102 0.71 -11.86 -4.85
N ALA A 103 0.23 -10.72 -5.39
CA ALA A 103 0.17 -9.43 -4.69
C ALA A 103 1.55 -8.92 -4.22
N ASP A 104 2.64 -9.35 -4.85
CA ASP A 104 4.03 -9.05 -4.50
C ASP A 104 4.55 -7.82 -5.27
N CYS A 105 3.90 -6.68 -5.10
CA CYS A 105 4.27 -5.40 -5.70
C CYS A 105 3.76 -4.21 -4.87
N VAL A 106 4.30 -3.02 -5.12
CA VAL A 106 3.95 -1.77 -4.41
C VAL A 106 2.45 -1.48 -4.41
N VAL A 107 1.75 -1.72 -5.52
CA VAL A 107 0.30 -1.46 -5.65
C VAL A 107 -0.52 -2.31 -4.68
N ALA A 108 -0.17 -3.58 -4.54
CA ALA A 108 -0.85 -4.49 -3.63
C ALA A 108 -0.49 -4.21 -2.17
N GLN A 109 0.77 -3.90 -1.89
CA GLN A 109 1.21 -3.63 -0.53
C GLN A 109 0.61 -2.33 0.02
N ILE A 110 0.51 -1.25 -0.76
CA ILE A 110 -0.20 -0.03 -0.34
C ILE A 110 -1.63 -0.37 0.10
N ARG A 111 -2.36 -1.16 -0.68
CA ARG A 111 -3.73 -1.55 -0.34
C ARG A 111 -3.81 -2.38 0.94
N LYS A 112 -2.90 -3.35 1.08
CA LYS A 112 -2.81 -4.18 2.29
C LYS A 112 -2.55 -3.31 3.52
N ASP A 113 -1.55 -2.44 3.45
CA ASP A 113 -1.13 -1.62 4.59
C ASP A 113 -2.17 -0.56 4.95
N GLU A 114 -2.90 0.00 3.98
CA GLU A 114 -4.06 0.86 4.22
C GLU A 114 -5.10 0.17 5.10
N HIS A 115 -5.40 -1.10 4.80
CA HIS A 115 -6.34 -1.88 5.58
C HIS A 115 -5.83 -2.22 6.98
N LEU A 116 -4.55 -2.60 7.10
CA LEU A 116 -3.94 -2.89 8.39
C LEU A 116 -3.92 -1.66 9.30
N VAL A 117 -3.62 -0.48 8.75
CA VAL A 117 -3.65 0.79 9.50
C VAL A 117 -5.05 1.11 9.98
N ALA A 118 -6.08 0.89 9.16
CA ALA A 118 -7.47 1.21 9.47
C ALA A 118 -8.10 0.26 10.51
N ASP A 119 -7.64 -0.98 10.61
CA ASP A 119 -8.23 -1.99 11.50
C ASP A 119 -7.81 -1.80 12.96
N THR A 120 -8.66 -1.12 13.74
CA THR A 120 -8.42 -0.85 15.16
C THR A 120 -8.43 -2.10 16.07
N ARG A 121 -8.84 -3.26 15.56
CA ARG A 121 -8.80 -4.54 16.30
C ARG A 121 -7.41 -5.16 16.30
N LEU A 122 -6.56 -4.78 15.36
CA LEU A 122 -5.19 -5.26 15.28
C LEU A 122 -4.33 -4.64 16.37
N ALA A 123 -3.34 -5.41 16.81
CA ALA A 123 -2.37 -4.95 17.79
C ALA A 123 -1.61 -3.71 17.27
N ARG A 124 -1.37 -2.74 18.16
CA ARG A 124 -0.67 -1.49 17.84
C ARG A 124 0.65 -1.69 17.05
N PRO A 125 1.54 -2.66 17.39
CA PRO A 125 2.76 -2.89 16.62
C PRO A 125 2.51 -3.24 15.15
N VAL A 126 1.49 -4.04 14.85
CA VAL A 126 1.12 -4.43 13.47
C VAL A 126 0.66 -3.20 12.68
N ARG A 127 -0.20 -2.38 13.27
CA ARG A 127 -0.69 -1.14 12.66
C ARG A 127 0.44 -0.11 12.47
N ALA A 128 1.35 -0.02 13.44
CA ALA A 128 2.50 0.88 13.38
C ALA A 128 3.50 0.47 12.27
N GLU A 129 3.72 -0.83 12.08
CA GLU A 129 4.54 -1.36 10.99
C GLU A 129 3.89 -1.07 9.62
N ALA A 130 2.61 -1.37 9.48
CA ALA A 130 1.84 -1.08 8.27
C ALA A 130 1.84 0.42 7.93
N LEU A 131 1.75 1.29 8.93
CA LEU A 131 1.84 2.74 8.74
C LEU A 131 3.21 3.17 8.20
N ARG A 132 4.31 2.58 8.68
CA ARG A 132 5.66 2.87 8.16
C ARG A 132 5.80 2.45 6.70
N PHE A 133 5.33 1.25 6.35
CA PHE A 133 5.30 0.79 4.97
C PHE A 133 4.46 1.71 4.09
N LEU A 134 3.26 2.08 4.53
CA LEU A 134 2.34 2.92 3.78
C LEU A 134 2.94 4.32 3.50
N ILE A 135 3.60 4.93 4.50
CA ILE A 135 4.30 6.22 4.35
C ILE A 135 5.37 6.12 3.25
N HIS A 136 6.11 5.02 3.20
CA HIS A 136 7.17 4.80 2.22
C HIS A 136 6.61 4.47 0.83
N PHE A 137 5.75 3.46 0.73
CA PHE A 137 5.28 2.92 -0.55
C PHE A 137 4.42 3.90 -1.36
N ILE A 138 3.72 4.83 -0.70
CA ILE A 138 3.05 5.92 -1.43
C ILE A 138 4.07 6.87 -2.06
N GLY A 139 5.24 7.05 -1.48
CA GLY A 139 6.37 7.69 -2.14
C GLY A 139 6.82 6.90 -3.38
N ASP A 140 7.08 5.61 -3.20
CA ASP A 140 7.58 4.71 -4.24
C ASP A 140 6.70 4.69 -5.50
N VAL A 141 5.39 4.51 -5.35
CA VAL A 141 4.47 4.43 -6.48
C VAL A 141 4.40 5.73 -7.29
N HIS A 142 4.90 6.84 -6.76
CA HIS A 142 4.99 8.12 -7.44
C HIS A 142 6.38 8.39 -8.07
N GLN A 143 7.37 7.54 -7.83
CA GLN A 143 8.62 7.56 -8.58
C GLN A 143 8.39 6.85 -9.93
N PRO A 144 8.52 7.55 -11.06
CA PRO A 144 8.11 6.98 -12.34
C PRO A 144 8.79 5.67 -12.70
N LEU A 145 10.09 5.52 -12.41
CA LEU A 145 10.86 4.32 -12.72
C LEU A 145 10.57 3.14 -11.77
N HIS A 146 9.82 3.37 -10.68
CA HIS A 146 9.27 2.30 -9.83
C HIS A 146 8.00 1.66 -10.40
N CYS A 147 7.46 2.24 -11.47
CA CYS A 147 6.24 1.76 -12.11
C CYS A 147 6.44 1.40 -13.58
N ALA A 148 7.67 1.23 -14.03
CA ALA A 148 7.96 0.92 -15.42
C ALA A 148 9.23 0.07 -15.55
N ASP A 149 9.22 -0.87 -16.48
CA ASP A 149 10.38 -1.67 -16.83
C ASP A 149 10.56 -1.72 -18.37
N HIS A 150 11.78 -1.53 -18.83
CA HIS A 150 12.19 -1.74 -20.21
C HIS A 150 13.19 -2.90 -20.29
N HIS A 151 12.93 -3.99 -19.60
CA HIS A 151 13.86 -5.10 -19.38
C HIS A 151 15.19 -4.66 -18.76
N ASP A 152 15.16 -3.55 -18.01
CA ASP A 152 16.31 -2.84 -17.47
C ASP A 152 16.21 -2.62 -15.95
N ARG A 153 15.24 -3.28 -15.31
CA ARG A 153 15.00 -3.18 -13.86
C ARG A 153 14.65 -1.74 -13.45
N GLY A 154 13.70 -1.13 -14.16
CA GLY A 154 13.30 0.25 -13.92
C GLY A 154 14.44 1.26 -14.10
N GLY A 155 15.27 1.09 -15.13
CA GLY A 155 16.42 1.97 -15.40
C GLY A 155 17.68 1.70 -14.58
N ASN A 156 17.67 0.69 -13.69
CA ASN A 156 18.88 0.32 -12.92
C ASN A 156 19.99 -0.27 -13.80
N ALA A 157 19.65 -0.93 -14.91
CA ALA A 157 20.61 -1.44 -15.88
C ALA A 157 20.99 -0.41 -16.96
N VAL A 158 20.33 0.74 -17.03
CA VAL A 158 20.65 1.81 -17.99
C VAL A 158 21.80 2.63 -17.45
N ARG A 159 22.99 2.40 -17.98
CA ARG A 159 24.18 3.19 -17.62
C ARG A 159 24.08 4.59 -18.22
N VAL A 160 24.32 5.60 -17.43
CA VAL A 160 24.32 7.00 -17.85
C VAL A 160 25.57 7.72 -17.37
N PHE A 161 25.97 8.75 -18.11
CA PHE A 161 27.08 9.62 -17.74
C PHE A 161 26.55 11.06 -17.61
N ILE A 162 26.71 11.65 -16.41
CA ILE A 162 26.22 12.99 -16.09
C ILE A 162 27.17 13.69 -15.11
N GLY A 163 27.48 14.97 -15.35
CA GLY A 163 28.36 15.76 -14.48
C GLY A 163 29.75 15.14 -14.28
N GLY A 164 30.31 14.51 -15.34
CA GLY A 164 31.59 13.82 -15.26
C GLY A 164 31.63 12.50 -14.52
N LYS A 165 30.47 11.92 -14.17
CA LYS A 165 30.33 10.65 -13.41
C LYS A 165 29.44 9.66 -14.13
N GLU A 166 29.83 8.39 -14.08
CA GLU A 166 28.99 7.28 -14.49
C GLU A 166 28.08 6.83 -13.33
N THR A 167 26.82 6.60 -13.65
CA THR A 167 25.79 6.08 -12.74
C THR A 167 24.75 5.32 -13.55
N ASN A 168 23.56 5.06 -12.99
CA ASN A 168 22.42 4.51 -13.72
C ASN A 168 21.24 5.49 -13.73
N LEU A 169 20.34 5.30 -14.70
CA LEU A 169 19.19 6.19 -14.89
C LEU A 169 18.28 6.24 -13.65
N HIS A 170 18.05 5.11 -13.01
CA HIS A 170 17.25 5.02 -11.79
C HIS A 170 17.84 5.90 -10.66
N ALA A 171 19.14 5.76 -10.38
CA ALA A 171 19.81 6.55 -9.36
C ALA A 171 19.82 8.06 -9.66
N VAL A 172 19.82 8.47 -10.94
CA VAL A 172 19.68 9.89 -11.31
C VAL A 172 18.33 10.43 -10.84
N TRP A 173 17.24 9.66 -11.04
CA TRP A 173 15.90 10.06 -10.63
C TRP A 173 15.72 10.03 -9.12
N ASP A 174 16.27 9.03 -8.45
CA ASP A 174 16.16 8.90 -6.99
C ASP A 174 16.92 9.99 -6.23
N THR A 175 18.04 10.45 -6.78
CA THR A 175 18.96 11.32 -6.04
C THR A 175 19.17 12.67 -6.68
N MET A 176 19.68 12.71 -7.93
CA MET A 176 20.14 13.97 -8.54
C MET A 176 18.97 14.90 -8.88
N VAL A 177 17.85 14.35 -9.39
CA VAL A 177 16.66 15.14 -9.73
C VAL A 177 15.99 15.68 -8.47
N VAL A 178 15.96 14.90 -7.39
CA VAL A 178 15.46 15.34 -6.08
C VAL A 178 16.38 16.39 -5.47
N ALA A 179 17.69 16.18 -5.47
CA ALA A 179 18.68 17.15 -4.99
C ALA A 179 18.61 18.50 -5.73
N ALA A 180 18.21 18.49 -7.01
CA ALA A 180 17.99 19.72 -7.75
C ALA A 180 16.83 20.59 -7.23
N LEU A 181 15.98 20.07 -6.32
CA LEU A 181 14.95 20.84 -5.63
C LEU A 181 15.50 21.64 -4.45
N GLY A 182 16.59 21.18 -3.84
CA GLY A 182 17.25 21.78 -2.67
C GLY A 182 17.82 20.73 -1.72
N ASP A 183 18.68 21.17 -0.81
CA ASP A 183 19.43 20.28 0.08
C ASP A 183 18.70 19.98 1.41
N ASP A 184 17.69 20.78 1.78
CA ASP A 184 16.92 20.62 3.01
C ASP A 184 15.49 20.15 2.71
N PRO A 185 15.15 18.89 3.02
CA PRO A 185 13.82 18.35 2.80
C PRO A 185 12.69 19.16 3.45
N ALA A 186 12.95 19.75 4.62
CA ALA A 186 11.93 20.55 5.30
C ALA A 186 11.66 21.87 4.55
N ALA A 187 12.70 22.53 4.06
CA ALA A 187 12.53 23.73 3.25
C ALA A 187 11.88 23.42 1.88
N VAL A 188 12.29 22.31 1.24
CA VAL A 188 11.72 21.87 -0.03
C VAL A 188 10.23 21.50 0.16
N SER A 189 9.89 20.72 1.20
CA SER A 189 8.49 20.33 1.47
C SER A 189 7.60 21.56 1.70
N ALA A 190 8.07 22.54 2.47
CA ALA A 190 7.34 23.79 2.70
C ALA A 190 7.15 24.61 1.42
N HIS A 191 8.16 24.67 0.56
CA HIS A 191 8.07 25.34 -0.74
C HIS A 191 7.07 24.66 -1.68
N LEU A 192 7.09 23.31 -1.77
CA LEU A 192 6.15 22.53 -2.58
C LEU A 192 4.73 22.65 -2.04
N GLU A 193 4.56 22.51 -0.72
CA GLU A 193 3.25 22.66 -0.06
C GLU A 193 2.59 24.02 -0.35
N ALA A 194 3.35 25.10 -0.30
CA ALA A 194 2.86 26.44 -0.58
C ALA A 194 2.36 26.63 -2.03
N ARG A 195 2.75 25.77 -2.95
CA ARG A 195 2.33 25.79 -4.36
C ARG A 195 1.07 24.97 -4.63
N ILE A 196 0.73 24.03 -3.74
CA ILE A 196 -0.42 23.16 -3.93
C ILE A 196 -1.71 23.93 -3.68
N THR A 197 -2.41 24.27 -4.76
CA THR A 197 -3.70 24.94 -4.68
C THR A 197 -4.79 23.98 -4.18
N PRO A 198 -5.89 24.49 -3.55
CA PRO A 198 -7.03 23.66 -3.16
C PRO A 198 -7.61 22.83 -4.32
N ARG A 199 -7.63 23.40 -5.53
CA ARG A 199 -8.10 22.72 -6.73
C ARG A 199 -7.21 21.52 -7.10
N GLN A 200 -5.90 21.68 -7.02
CA GLN A 200 -4.94 20.59 -7.27
C GLN A 200 -5.06 19.52 -6.20
N ALA A 201 -5.07 19.90 -4.92
CA ALA A 201 -5.25 18.95 -3.82
C ALA A 201 -6.51 18.11 -3.99
N HIS A 202 -7.65 18.77 -4.32
CA HIS A 202 -8.91 18.06 -4.61
C HIS A 202 -8.77 17.12 -5.81
N ALA A 203 -8.20 17.57 -6.93
CA ALA A 203 -8.03 16.76 -8.12
C ALA A 203 -7.12 15.53 -7.88
N TRP A 204 -6.08 15.68 -7.05
CA TRP A 204 -5.15 14.59 -6.74
C TRP A 204 -5.67 13.61 -5.68
N SER A 205 -6.68 14.00 -4.89
CA SER A 205 -7.33 13.15 -3.88
C SER A 205 -8.30 12.12 -4.48
N HIS A 206 -8.10 11.72 -5.73
CA HIS A 206 -8.91 10.72 -6.43
C HIS A 206 -8.05 9.56 -6.91
N GLY A 207 -8.73 8.44 -7.22
CA GLY A 207 -8.06 7.22 -7.65
C GLY A 207 -7.44 6.45 -6.49
N GLY A 208 -6.72 5.39 -6.85
CA GLY A 208 -6.06 4.49 -5.91
C GLY A 208 -4.69 4.06 -6.42
N PRO A 209 -4.01 3.15 -5.72
CA PRO A 209 -2.63 2.74 -6.04
C PRO A 209 -2.41 2.29 -7.48
N ALA A 210 -3.40 1.63 -8.12
CA ALA A 210 -3.29 1.24 -9.53
C ALA A 210 -3.36 2.43 -10.48
N ASP A 211 -4.18 3.43 -10.18
CA ASP A 211 -4.27 4.65 -10.98
C ASP A 211 -2.98 5.45 -10.87
N TRP A 212 -2.40 5.52 -9.66
CA TRP A 212 -1.13 6.22 -9.40
C TRP A 212 0.05 5.53 -10.08
N ALA A 213 0.08 4.19 -10.05
CA ALA A 213 1.07 3.41 -10.80
C ALA A 213 0.97 3.67 -12.30
N ASN A 214 -0.25 3.73 -12.86
CA ASN A 214 -0.46 4.07 -14.27
C ASN A 214 -0.02 5.50 -14.60
N GLU A 215 -0.27 6.49 -13.72
CA GLU A 215 0.25 7.85 -13.92
C GLU A 215 1.78 7.86 -13.97
N SER A 216 2.43 7.19 -13.03
CA SER A 216 3.90 7.08 -12.95
C SER A 216 4.47 6.33 -14.16
N PHE A 217 3.83 5.23 -14.57
CA PHE A 217 4.15 4.48 -15.78
C PHE A 217 4.11 5.37 -17.05
N VAL A 218 3.03 6.13 -17.24
CA VAL A 218 2.91 7.02 -18.40
C VAL A 218 4.00 8.08 -18.41
N ILE A 219 4.37 8.59 -17.24
CA ILE A 219 5.48 9.55 -17.09
C ILE A 219 6.81 8.87 -17.48
N ALA A 220 7.11 7.70 -16.94
CA ALA A 220 8.32 6.95 -17.28
C ALA A 220 8.40 6.69 -18.79
N LYS A 221 7.35 6.14 -19.38
CA LYS A 221 7.27 5.79 -20.79
C LYS A 221 7.48 7.01 -21.70
N ARG A 222 6.80 8.13 -21.41
CA ARG A 222 6.77 9.29 -22.32
C ARG A 222 7.83 10.31 -22.04
N ALA A 223 8.13 10.59 -20.78
CA ALA A 223 9.02 11.69 -20.41
C ALA A 223 10.45 11.23 -20.10
N ILE A 224 10.64 9.96 -19.70
CA ILE A 224 11.97 9.45 -19.34
C ILE A 224 12.54 8.58 -20.47
N TYR A 225 11.92 7.45 -20.75
CA TYR A 225 12.40 6.50 -21.77
C TYR A 225 12.26 7.05 -23.19
N GLY A 226 11.16 7.71 -23.51
CA GLY A 226 10.90 8.21 -24.86
C GLY A 226 11.98 9.15 -25.40
N PRO A 227 12.38 10.21 -24.68
CA PRO A 227 13.45 11.12 -25.13
C PRO A 227 14.84 10.47 -25.17
N LEU A 228 15.12 9.55 -24.24
CA LEU A 228 16.44 8.91 -24.12
C LEU A 228 16.68 7.84 -25.17
N ARG A 229 15.61 7.35 -25.85
CA ARG A 229 15.69 6.27 -26.84
C ARG A 229 16.55 5.10 -26.31
N VAL A 230 16.29 4.71 -25.07
CA VAL A 230 16.97 3.57 -24.44
C VAL A 230 16.75 2.35 -25.34
N ALA A 231 17.83 1.80 -25.87
CA ALA A 231 17.78 0.59 -26.68
C ALA A 231 18.14 -0.61 -25.80
N ASP A 232 17.52 -1.75 -26.07
CA ASP A 232 17.87 -3.00 -25.39
C ASP A 232 19.36 -3.29 -25.53
N GLY A 233 20.05 -3.49 -24.40
CA GLY A 233 21.42 -3.98 -24.37
C GLY A 233 22.50 -2.99 -24.81
N THR A 234 22.28 -1.70 -24.69
CA THR A 234 23.33 -0.69 -24.98
C THR A 234 24.54 -0.86 -24.05
N ALA A 235 25.70 -1.22 -24.63
CA ALA A 235 26.95 -1.39 -23.90
C ALA A 235 27.55 -0.05 -23.42
N GLU A 236 27.26 1.06 -24.13
CA GLU A 236 27.81 2.38 -23.85
C GLU A 236 26.86 3.21 -22.97
N PRO A 237 27.39 3.97 -21.98
CA PRO A 237 26.60 4.86 -21.17
C PRO A 237 25.94 5.96 -22.01
N ILE A 238 24.65 6.23 -21.73
CA ILE A 238 23.94 7.36 -22.35
C ILE A 238 24.49 8.66 -21.76
N GLN A 239 24.91 9.56 -22.62
CA GLN A 239 25.35 10.91 -22.20
C GLN A 239 24.12 11.77 -21.89
N LEU A 240 23.89 12.06 -20.61
CA LEU A 240 22.86 13.00 -20.20
C LEU A 240 23.44 14.43 -20.20
N PRO A 241 22.67 15.46 -20.61
CA PRO A 241 23.08 16.84 -20.44
C PRO A 241 23.39 17.18 -18.98
N ASP A 242 24.34 18.01 -18.69
CA ASP A 242 24.71 18.41 -17.33
C ASP A 242 23.56 19.07 -16.57
N ASP A 243 22.64 19.71 -17.29
CA ASP A 243 21.43 20.32 -16.74
C ASP A 243 20.21 19.36 -16.65
N TYR A 244 20.36 18.08 -16.97
CA TYR A 244 19.27 17.10 -17.00
C TYR A 244 18.47 17.10 -15.70
N ALA A 245 19.12 16.98 -14.55
CA ALA A 245 18.44 16.96 -13.25
C ALA A 245 17.64 18.24 -12.98
N VAL A 246 18.17 19.41 -13.39
CA VAL A 246 17.48 20.70 -13.25
C VAL A 246 16.26 20.78 -14.18
N ARG A 247 16.36 20.24 -15.37
CA ARG A 247 15.26 20.22 -16.36
C ARG A 247 14.12 19.30 -15.93
N GLU A 248 14.43 18.14 -15.33
CA GLU A 248 13.43 17.17 -14.86
C GLU A 248 12.84 17.52 -13.47
N ARG A 249 13.44 18.48 -12.75
CA ARG A 249 12.97 18.96 -11.44
C ARG A 249 11.48 19.27 -11.38
N PRO A 250 10.83 19.95 -12.36
CA PRO A 250 9.39 20.26 -12.28
C PRO A 250 8.51 19.00 -12.29
N LEU A 251 8.94 17.96 -13.00
CA LEU A 251 8.23 16.69 -13.05
C LEU A 251 8.32 15.97 -11.71
N ALA A 252 9.53 15.88 -11.14
CA ALA A 252 9.73 15.28 -9.82
C ALA A 252 8.96 16.04 -8.74
N ALA A 253 9.00 17.38 -8.76
CA ALA A 253 8.22 18.22 -7.84
C ALA A 253 6.73 17.86 -7.87
N GLY A 254 6.15 17.77 -9.09
CA GLY A 254 4.74 17.41 -9.25
C GLY A 254 4.39 16.01 -8.71
N GLN A 255 5.30 15.05 -8.85
CA GLN A 255 5.10 13.69 -8.30
C GLN A 255 5.21 13.67 -6.77
N LEU A 256 6.16 14.39 -6.19
CA LEU A 256 6.29 14.53 -4.73
C LEU A 256 5.08 15.26 -4.12
N GLU A 257 4.59 16.33 -4.76
CA GLU A 257 3.38 17.04 -4.36
C GLU A 257 2.16 16.10 -4.34
N LYS A 258 1.93 15.32 -5.43
CA LYS A 258 0.85 14.33 -5.51
C LYS A 258 0.99 13.25 -4.45
N ALA A 259 2.20 12.71 -4.27
CA ALA A 259 2.48 11.68 -3.27
C ALA A 259 2.12 12.15 -1.85
N GLY A 260 2.52 13.36 -1.48
CA GLY A 260 2.20 13.95 -0.17
C GLY A 260 0.70 14.16 0.04
N VAL A 261 -0.01 14.69 -0.96
CA VAL A 261 -1.47 14.86 -0.91
C VAL A 261 -2.19 13.52 -0.79
N ARG A 262 -1.78 12.52 -1.57
CA ARG A 262 -2.39 11.18 -1.59
C ARG A 262 -2.10 10.40 -0.31
N LEU A 263 -0.89 10.51 0.25
CA LEU A 263 -0.56 9.94 1.55
C LEU A 263 -1.45 10.55 2.64
N ALA A 264 -1.60 11.87 2.67
CA ALA A 264 -2.50 12.52 3.62
C ALA A 264 -3.95 12.07 3.45
N MET A 265 -4.45 11.96 2.22
CA MET A 265 -5.80 11.48 1.92
C MET A 265 -6.02 10.06 2.43
N VAL A 266 -5.10 9.15 2.15
CA VAL A 266 -5.15 7.75 2.62
C VAL A 266 -5.16 7.69 4.15
N LEU A 267 -4.24 8.39 4.80
CA LEU A 267 -4.16 8.42 6.26
C LEU A 267 -5.39 9.06 6.90
N ASN A 268 -5.90 10.17 6.32
CA ASN A 268 -7.12 10.82 6.79
C ASN A 268 -8.34 9.91 6.67
N THR A 269 -8.36 9.02 5.68
CA THR A 269 -9.41 8.01 5.54
C THR A 269 -9.23 6.87 6.54
N ALA A 270 -8.02 6.30 6.62
CA ALA A 270 -7.74 5.13 7.45
C ALA A 270 -7.81 5.39 8.96
N LEU A 271 -7.48 6.62 9.40
CA LEU A 271 -7.41 7.02 10.81
C LEU A 271 -8.49 8.05 11.20
N SER A 272 -9.57 8.20 10.42
CA SER A 272 -10.64 9.15 10.66
C SER A 272 -11.45 8.88 11.94
N THR A 273 -11.46 7.63 12.42
CA THR A 273 -12.12 7.27 13.68
C THR A 273 -11.12 7.47 14.82
N PRO A 274 -11.40 8.34 15.82
CA PRO A 274 -10.52 8.46 16.97
C PRO A 274 -10.39 7.08 17.65
N PRO A 275 -9.19 6.72 18.17
CA PRO A 275 -9.05 5.55 19.01
C PRO A 275 -10.11 5.67 20.12
N ASN A 276 -10.95 4.63 20.24
CA ASN A 276 -12.00 4.58 21.25
C ASN A 276 -11.38 5.02 22.57
N ALA A 277 -11.81 6.15 23.10
CA ALA A 277 -11.52 6.50 24.47
C ALA A 277 -12.05 5.33 25.28
N ALA A 278 -11.12 4.59 25.89
CA ALA A 278 -11.45 3.45 26.72
C ALA A 278 -12.63 3.85 27.58
N ALA A 279 -13.75 3.14 27.44
CA ALA A 279 -14.90 3.35 28.28
C ALA A 279 -14.39 3.30 29.71
N SER A 280 -14.39 4.45 30.37
CA SER A 280 -14.05 4.55 31.78
C SER A 280 -15.06 3.66 32.51
N PRO A 281 -14.63 2.73 33.39
CA PRO A 281 -15.56 1.94 34.18
C PRO A 281 -16.05 2.79 35.34
N ALA A 282 -16.93 3.74 35.04
CA ALA A 282 -17.63 4.55 36.03
C ALA A 282 -18.99 4.93 35.43
N ASP A 283 -19.95 4.01 35.58
CA ASP A 283 -21.37 4.21 35.84
C ASP A 283 -22.10 2.86 35.75
N ALA A 284 -21.79 2.01 36.74
CA ALA A 284 -22.62 0.88 37.07
C ALA A 284 -23.10 1.10 38.50
N THR A 285 -24.04 2.04 38.71
CA THR A 285 -24.88 2.05 39.90
C THR A 285 -26.24 2.66 39.57
N GLU A 286 -27.24 1.85 39.86
CA GLU A 286 -28.62 2.18 40.16
C GLU A 286 -29.56 2.60 39.02
N THR A 287 -30.42 1.67 38.59
CA THR A 287 -31.83 1.82 38.91
C THR A 287 -32.53 0.47 38.84
N SER A 288 -32.80 -0.05 40.03
CA SER A 288 -33.75 -1.15 40.31
C SER A 288 -35.19 -0.62 40.32
N ALA A 289 -36.11 -1.47 39.89
CA ALA A 289 -37.54 -1.50 40.23
C ALA A 289 -38.51 -0.58 39.48
N ARG A 290 -39.32 -1.15 38.61
CA ARG A 290 -40.76 -1.22 38.92
C ARG A 290 -41.51 -2.21 38.00
N ALA A 291 -42.08 -3.22 38.61
CA ALA A 291 -43.04 -4.15 38.02
C ALA A 291 -44.46 -3.52 37.93
N ALA A 292 -45.22 -3.88 36.88
CA ALA A 292 -46.69 -4.06 36.96
C ALA A 292 -47.20 -4.72 35.66
N SER A 293 -47.57 -5.95 35.74
CA SER A 293 -48.90 -6.65 35.64
C SER A 293 -49.76 -6.36 34.38
N GLY A 294 -49.90 -7.36 33.52
CA GLY A 294 -50.82 -8.16 32.75
C GLY A 294 -52.01 -7.48 32.04
N PRO A 295 -52.86 -8.19 31.26
CA PRO A 295 -53.16 -9.60 31.34
C PRO A 295 -53.20 -10.41 30.00
N ALA A 296 -53.45 -11.69 30.16
CA ALA A 296 -53.51 -12.77 29.23
C ALA A 296 -54.65 -12.69 28.16
N GLY A 297 -54.42 -13.41 27.06
CA GLY A 297 -55.48 -13.75 26.11
C GLY A 297 -55.03 -14.53 24.88
N ALA A 298 -55.32 -15.84 24.90
CA ALA A 298 -55.61 -16.72 23.75
C ALA A 298 -54.46 -17.37 22.97
N SER A 299 -54.27 -18.64 23.32
CA SER A 299 -53.63 -19.69 22.53
C SER A 299 -54.38 -19.99 21.23
N VAL A 300 -53.67 -20.07 20.12
CA VAL A 300 -54.03 -20.89 18.96
C VAL A 300 -52.85 -21.73 18.57
N THR A 301 -52.94 -23.01 18.77
CA THR A 301 -52.01 -24.05 18.35
C THR A 301 -52.12 -24.29 16.86
N PHE A 302 -51.04 -24.12 16.11
CA PHE A 302 -50.79 -24.83 14.84
C PHE A 302 -49.45 -25.50 14.88
N ALA A 303 -49.45 -26.75 14.46
CA ALA A 303 -48.34 -27.67 14.50
C ALA A 303 -47.28 -27.37 13.41
N GLY A 304 -46.02 -27.44 13.77
CA GLY A 304 -44.93 -28.07 13.01
C GLY A 304 -44.41 -27.40 11.77
N ALA A 305 -43.59 -26.39 11.96
CA ALA A 305 -42.38 -26.19 11.16
C ALA A 305 -41.38 -25.47 12.08
N ALA A 306 -40.15 -25.97 12.17
CA ALA A 306 -39.13 -25.35 12.97
C ALA A 306 -38.94 -23.90 12.51
N ALA A 307 -39.12 -22.95 13.45
CA ALA A 307 -38.90 -21.55 13.16
C ALA A 307 -37.41 -21.34 12.87
N PRO A 308 -37.05 -20.59 11.79
CA PRO A 308 -35.68 -20.18 11.57
C PRO A 308 -35.22 -19.32 12.76
N SER A 309 -33.94 -19.50 13.14
CA SER A 309 -33.34 -18.76 14.25
C SER A 309 -33.37 -17.25 13.97
N ALA A 310 -33.33 -16.43 15.00
CA ALA A 310 -33.34 -14.96 14.86
C ALA A 310 -32.20 -14.42 13.98
N ALA A 311 -31.17 -15.22 13.71
CA ALA A 311 -30.06 -14.91 12.80
C ALA A 311 -30.44 -15.01 11.31
N ASP A 312 -31.50 -15.75 10.96
CA ASP A 312 -31.92 -16.00 9.56
C ASP A 312 -32.70 -14.84 8.91
N ARG A 313 -33.02 -13.79 9.66
CA ARG A 313 -33.92 -12.71 9.19
C ARG A 313 -33.21 -11.53 8.55
N ASP A 314 -31.88 -11.43 8.70
CA ASP A 314 -31.11 -10.25 8.28
C ASP A 314 -29.96 -10.54 7.29
N ALA A 315 -29.87 -11.76 6.75
CA ALA A 315 -28.83 -12.10 5.79
C ALA A 315 -29.16 -11.52 4.40
N ILE A 316 -28.21 -10.79 3.83
CA ILE A 316 -28.32 -10.23 2.47
C ILE A 316 -27.72 -11.16 1.41
N THR A 317 -28.14 -11.03 0.17
CA THR A 317 -27.56 -11.78 -0.95
C THR A 317 -26.19 -11.19 -1.36
N PRO A 318 -25.31 -11.98 -2.02
CA PRO A 318 -24.05 -11.47 -2.57
C PRO A 318 -24.22 -10.25 -3.49
N ALA A 319 -25.27 -10.24 -4.32
CA ALA A 319 -25.57 -9.13 -5.22
C ALA A 319 -25.99 -7.84 -4.49
N ALA A 320 -26.61 -7.97 -3.31
CA ALA A 320 -27.03 -6.82 -2.51
C ALA A 320 -25.86 -6.18 -1.73
N ALA A 321 -24.73 -6.89 -1.57
CA ALA A 321 -23.63 -6.44 -0.73
C ALA A 321 -23.07 -5.05 -1.12
N ALA A 322 -23.12 -4.69 -2.40
CA ALA A 322 -22.69 -3.38 -2.88
C ALA A 322 -23.48 -2.20 -2.25
N SER A 323 -24.71 -2.43 -1.80
CA SER A 323 -25.55 -1.40 -1.15
C SER A 323 -25.22 -1.23 0.35
N TYR A 324 -24.36 -2.07 0.90
CA TYR A 324 -24.03 -2.11 2.33
C TYR A 324 -22.56 -1.76 2.62
N ILE A 325 -21.91 -1.06 1.70
CA ILE A 325 -20.51 -0.62 1.90
C ILE A 325 -20.38 0.18 3.19
N GLY A 326 -19.40 -0.22 4.02
CA GLY A 326 -19.15 0.39 5.33
C GLY A 326 -19.99 -0.16 6.49
N GLN A 327 -21.01 -1.03 6.22
CA GLN A 327 -21.87 -1.64 7.23
C GLN A 327 -21.41 -3.06 7.55
N THR A 328 -21.71 -3.52 8.77
CA THR A 328 -21.52 -4.91 9.17
C THR A 328 -22.82 -5.68 8.93
N VAL A 329 -22.75 -6.70 8.08
CA VAL A 329 -23.90 -7.51 7.65
C VAL A 329 -23.51 -8.98 7.56
N THR A 330 -24.51 -9.85 7.46
CA THR A 330 -24.32 -11.24 7.07
C THR A 330 -24.68 -11.42 5.60
N VAL A 331 -23.70 -11.82 4.77
CA VAL A 331 -23.91 -12.19 3.38
C VAL A 331 -24.12 -13.68 3.29
N ARG A 332 -25.25 -14.14 2.75
CA ARG A 332 -25.56 -15.55 2.54
C ARG A 332 -25.61 -15.86 1.04
N GLY A 333 -24.87 -16.87 0.60
CA GLY A 333 -24.83 -17.26 -0.79
C GLY A 333 -24.06 -18.53 -1.04
N THR A 334 -24.21 -19.06 -2.26
CA THR A 334 -23.42 -20.24 -2.68
C THR A 334 -22.04 -19.78 -3.11
N VAL A 335 -21.02 -20.46 -2.62
CA VAL A 335 -19.62 -20.27 -3.05
C VAL A 335 -19.51 -20.74 -4.50
N SER A 336 -19.03 -19.85 -5.36
CA SER A 336 -18.89 -20.09 -6.80
C SER A 336 -17.48 -20.49 -7.18
N ASP A 337 -16.49 -20.11 -6.38
CA ASP A 337 -15.09 -20.45 -6.56
C ASP A 337 -14.30 -20.20 -5.26
N ILE A 338 -13.25 -20.99 -5.03
CA ILE A 338 -12.28 -20.78 -3.96
C ILE A 338 -10.89 -20.84 -4.58
N HIS A 339 -10.14 -19.75 -4.43
CA HIS A 339 -8.79 -19.65 -4.95
C HIS A 339 -7.83 -19.22 -3.84
N THR A 340 -6.75 -19.98 -3.66
CA THR A 340 -5.65 -19.61 -2.75
C THR A 340 -4.41 -19.29 -3.55
N THR A 341 -3.86 -18.10 -3.35
CA THR A 341 -2.62 -17.66 -3.99
C THR A 341 -1.40 -18.37 -3.40
N ASN A 342 -0.27 -18.30 -4.10
CA ASN A 342 1.01 -18.81 -3.59
C ASN A 342 1.46 -18.08 -2.29
N SER A 343 1.00 -16.85 -2.08
CA SER A 343 1.23 -16.09 -0.84
C SER A 343 0.30 -16.48 0.32
N GLY A 344 -0.57 -17.48 0.11
CA GLY A 344 -1.47 -18.00 1.14
C GLY A 344 -2.74 -17.18 1.37
N VAL A 345 -3.04 -16.21 0.49
CA VAL A 345 -4.30 -15.46 0.54
C VAL A 345 -5.40 -16.27 -0.15
N THR A 346 -6.50 -16.53 0.55
CA THR A 346 -7.65 -17.27 0.00
C THR A 346 -8.80 -16.31 -0.29
N PHE A 347 -9.35 -16.45 -1.50
CA PHE A 347 -10.54 -15.74 -1.96
C PHE A 347 -11.70 -16.74 -2.06
N ILE A 348 -12.87 -16.35 -1.55
CA ILE A 348 -14.12 -17.11 -1.62
C ILE A 348 -15.09 -16.24 -2.41
N ASP A 349 -15.33 -16.58 -3.66
CA ASP A 349 -16.20 -15.84 -4.56
C ASP A 349 -17.63 -16.33 -4.53
N MET A 350 -18.58 -15.40 -4.54
CA MET A 350 -20.00 -15.68 -4.55
C MET A 350 -20.72 -14.88 -5.65
N GLY A 351 -21.77 -15.48 -6.22
CA GLY A 351 -22.54 -14.85 -7.29
C GLY A 351 -21.79 -14.77 -8.63
N GLY A 352 -20.93 -15.76 -8.88
CA GLY A 352 -20.09 -15.92 -10.06
C GLY A 352 -18.63 -16.12 -9.70
N ARG A 353 -17.81 -16.51 -10.68
CA ARG A 353 -16.35 -16.59 -10.56
C ARG A 353 -15.72 -15.24 -10.91
N TYR A 354 -14.57 -14.93 -10.34
CA TYR A 354 -13.81 -13.74 -10.70
C TYR A 354 -13.51 -13.72 -12.22
N PRO A 355 -13.64 -12.60 -12.92
CA PRO A 355 -13.99 -11.26 -12.44
C PRO A 355 -15.51 -10.94 -12.47
N GLN A 356 -16.41 -11.88 -12.70
CA GLN A 356 -17.86 -11.67 -12.77
C GLN A 356 -18.57 -11.92 -11.42
N ASN A 357 -17.86 -12.27 -10.35
CA ASN A 357 -18.42 -12.47 -9.02
C ASN A 357 -19.09 -11.19 -8.48
N ALA A 358 -20.18 -11.37 -7.73
CA ALA A 358 -20.91 -10.26 -7.13
C ALA A 358 -20.33 -9.83 -5.76
N PHE A 359 -19.65 -10.76 -5.07
CA PHE A 359 -19.08 -10.57 -3.72
C PHE A 359 -17.89 -11.50 -3.53
N THR A 360 -16.90 -11.07 -2.74
CA THR A 360 -15.76 -11.89 -2.33
C THR A 360 -15.58 -11.86 -0.82
N ALA A 361 -15.29 -13.00 -0.19
CA ALA A 361 -14.67 -13.01 1.14
C ALA A 361 -13.18 -13.33 1.01
N VAL A 362 -12.36 -12.65 1.82
CA VAL A 362 -10.90 -12.74 1.73
C VAL A 362 -10.32 -13.21 3.05
N ILE A 363 -9.49 -14.26 3.02
CA ILE A 363 -8.71 -14.75 4.16
C ILE A 363 -7.23 -14.47 3.83
N PHE A 364 -6.60 -13.62 4.59
CA PHE A 364 -5.16 -13.40 4.47
C PHE A 364 -4.36 -14.54 5.08
N ALA A 365 -3.12 -14.73 4.62
CA ALA A 365 -2.26 -15.85 5.01
C ALA A 365 -2.10 -16.00 6.53
N GLU A 366 -2.00 -14.88 7.24
CA GLU A 366 -1.90 -14.86 8.71
C GLU A 366 -3.14 -15.43 9.43
N ASN A 367 -4.29 -15.44 8.77
CA ASN A 367 -5.53 -15.98 9.29
C ASN A 367 -5.86 -17.39 8.75
N ALA A 368 -5.11 -17.87 7.76
CA ALA A 368 -5.40 -19.14 7.07
C ALA A 368 -5.51 -20.34 8.03
N ALA A 369 -4.69 -20.36 9.09
CA ALA A 369 -4.73 -21.41 10.11
C ALA A 369 -6.07 -21.52 10.86
N GLN A 370 -6.91 -20.46 10.86
CA GLN A 370 -8.24 -20.48 11.46
C GLN A 370 -9.31 -21.08 10.54
N PHE A 371 -8.98 -21.33 9.26
CA PHE A 371 -9.90 -21.83 8.23
C PHE A 371 -9.34 -23.09 7.53
N PRO A 372 -9.02 -24.16 8.27
CA PRO A 372 -8.31 -25.32 7.71
C PRO A 372 -9.09 -26.02 6.59
N ASP A 373 -10.43 -25.96 6.64
CA ASP A 373 -11.30 -26.70 5.71
C ASP A 373 -11.96 -25.78 4.67
N VAL A 374 -11.46 -24.57 4.47
CA VAL A 374 -12.09 -23.58 3.59
C VAL A 374 -12.29 -24.10 2.15
N GLY A 375 -11.36 -24.88 1.62
CA GLY A 375 -11.47 -25.50 0.30
C GLY A 375 -12.67 -26.45 0.14
N SER A 376 -13.19 -27.00 1.23
CA SER A 376 -14.37 -27.89 1.20
C SER A 376 -15.70 -27.16 1.02
N LEU A 377 -15.67 -25.83 1.01
CA LEU A 377 -16.87 -24.99 0.90
C LEU A 377 -17.25 -24.66 -0.55
N ASP A 378 -16.46 -25.04 -1.54
CA ASP A 378 -16.78 -24.82 -2.94
C ASP A 378 -18.11 -25.51 -3.30
N GLY A 379 -19.00 -24.75 -3.95
CA GLY A 379 -20.36 -25.16 -4.29
C GLY A 379 -21.34 -25.21 -3.11
N ARG A 380 -20.93 -24.93 -1.88
CA ARG A 380 -21.81 -24.92 -0.69
C ARG A 380 -22.36 -23.53 -0.42
N THR A 381 -23.54 -23.50 0.22
CA THR A 381 -24.08 -22.25 0.77
C THR A 381 -23.40 -21.95 2.10
N VAL A 382 -22.97 -20.70 2.26
CA VAL A 382 -22.33 -20.22 3.48
C VAL A 382 -22.88 -18.86 3.89
N GLU A 383 -22.75 -18.55 5.17
CA GLU A 383 -22.98 -17.23 5.73
C GLU A 383 -21.64 -16.59 6.09
N ILE A 384 -21.44 -15.36 5.63
CA ILE A 384 -20.24 -14.58 5.90
C ILE A 384 -20.63 -13.30 6.60
N ASN A 385 -20.22 -13.17 7.88
CA ASN A 385 -20.49 -12.00 8.69
C ASN A 385 -19.27 -11.09 8.76
N GLY A 386 -19.47 -9.79 8.49
CA GLY A 386 -18.41 -8.81 8.59
C GLY A 386 -18.77 -7.47 7.97
N ARG A 387 -17.82 -6.54 8.04
CA ARG A 387 -17.97 -5.22 7.44
C ARG A 387 -17.72 -5.29 5.95
N VAL A 388 -18.73 -4.93 5.15
CA VAL A 388 -18.58 -4.84 3.70
C VAL A 388 -17.72 -3.63 3.36
N ARG A 389 -16.73 -3.84 2.51
CA ARG A 389 -15.88 -2.80 1.95
C ARG A 389 -15.85 -2.92 0.43
N LEU A 390 -15.46 -1.85 -0.24
CA LEU A 390 -15.32 -1.86 -1.68
C LEU A 390 -13.86 -2.15 -2.03
N TYR A 391 -13.63 -3.22 -2.81
CA TYR A 391 -12.33 -3.54 -3.35
C TYR A 391 -12.42 -3.67 -4.87
N ARG A 392 -11.66 -2.86 -5.61
CA ARG A 392 -11.72 -2.82 -7.09
C ARG A 392 -13.12 -2.67 -7.66
N GLY A 393 -13.94 -1.85 -7.01
CA GLY A 393 -15.33 -1.67 -7.42
C GLY A 393 -16.26 -2.82 -7.04
N LYS A 394 -15.79 -3.83 -6.28
CA LYS A 394 -16.59 -4.97 -5.82
C LYS A 394 -16.70 -5.00 -4.30
N PRO A 395 -17.85 -5.42 -3.78
CA PRO A 395 -18.01 -5.58 -2.34
C PRO A 395 -17.25 -6.81 -1.86
N GLU A 396 -16.52 -6.66 -0.75
CA GLU A 396 -15.84 -7.78 -0.09
C GLU A 396 -15.92 -7.70 1.43
N ILE A 397 -15.70 -8.82 2.10
CA ILE A 397 -15.52 -8.93 3.55
C ILE A 397 -14.20 -9.65 3.80
N VAL A 398 -13.33 -9.09 4.68
CA VAL A 398 -12.16 -9.81 5.18
C VAL A 398 -12.52 -10.65 6.37
N LEU A 399 -12.09 -11.91 6.32
CA LEU A 399 -12.27 -12.88 7.38
C LEU A 399 -11.00 -12.95 8.24
N THR A 400 -11.16 -12.64 9.51
CA THR A 400 -10.08 -12.65 10.51
C THR A 400 -10.32 -13.67 11.61
N SER A 401 -11.51 -14.29 11.64
CA SER A 401 -11.89 -15.30 12.62
C SER A 401 -12.83 -16.32 11.99
N ALA A 402 -12.67 -17.59 12.33
CA ALA A 402 -13.55 -18.67 11.86
C ALA A 402 -15.04 -18.44 12.20
N GLN A 403 -15.33 -17.67 13.23
CA GLN A 403 -16.71 -17.34 13.62
C GLN A 403 -17.47 -16.50 12.59
N GLN A 404 -16.75 -15.85 11.68
CA GLN A 404 -17.32 -15.02 10.61
C GLN A 404 -17.82 -15.84 9.41
N LEU A 405 -17.45 -17.11 9.32
CA LEU A 405 -17.79 -18.01 8.22
C LEU A 405 -18.54 -19.22 8.78
N ARG A 406 -19.77 -19.40 8.35
CA ARG A 406 -20.64 -20.51 8.77
C ARG A 406 -21.14 -21.24 7.54
N PRO A 407 -20.81 -22.52 7.36
CA PRO A 407 -21.48 -23.37 6.38
C PRO A 407 -22.95 -23.58 6.78
N ASP A 408 -23.82 -23.61 5.77
CA ASP A 408 -25.23 -23.97 5.92
C ASP A 408 -25.41 -25.48 6.14
#